data_e6cb2921920b482340ced3edf268b9cd
#
_entry.id   e6cb2921920b482340ced3edf268b9cd
#
_cell.length_a   1.000
_cell.length_b   1.000
_cell.length_c   1.000
_cell.angle_alpha   90.00
_cell.angle_beta   90.00
_cell.angle_gamma   90.00
#
_symmetry.space_group_name_H-M   'P 1'
#
loop_
_entity.id
_entity.type
_entity.pdbx_description
1 polymer ?
#
loop_
_entity_poly.entity_id
_entity_poly.type
_entity_poly.pdbx_seq_one_letter_code
_entity_poly.pdbx_strand_id
1 'polypeptide(L)'
;CDGMHYVRYKRSAGSSRVGKCLYIDERLYPAMHKWEMCGIKVQPGQEIDLAALESYIALTASSIVDTLEVRPENFLVIDDFESTFTDDVIATRVREDGHLESGPEHVEITNSIWDGQSLMDKSLFGPKYEQYGMLLLRNRFFKSCCFNANIQQFLADHGITKIEQLNGFTLAKSIEDIKLITTPSSIKYLKFGRLREWLKRTDPMFGVVKHEKKTHFFDGRMVSTHYQLLNTLQMSQEEVDEFLEPSIEYMRQLKNNPAVMRYHLKQQSAASEMKSPLLTRNDIIFRLLGINDRFAQTQMYAEFRDGLIRSYQNNIRRGHVLVNGNYSTLVGNPLEMLKASIGQFDGESSIPVGHVMSLRFDDGQRLLGSRSPHVCQGNILLTDNTHVPEVNQYMNLTEEIVCINSVGENILQRLSGCDFDSDTMMLTDNEL
;
A
#
# COMPACT_ATOMS: atom_id res chain seq x y z
N CYS A 1 13.84 -33.26 13.81
CA CYS A 1 13.95 -33.88 12.47
C CYS A 1 15.40 -34.25 12.22
N ASP A 2 15.69 -35.51 11.96
CA ASP A 2 16.99 -36.05 11.48
C ASP A 2 18.24 -35.65 12.30
N GLY A 3 18.10 -35.49 13.63
CA GLY A 3 19.22 -35.12 14.53
C GLY A 3 19.64 -33.64 14.45
N MET A 4 18.95 -32.82 13.66
CA MET A 4 19.20 -31.38 13.61
C MET A 4 18.44 -30.65 14.74
N HIS A 5 19.13 -29.75 15.43
CA HIS A 5 18.56 -28.88 16.45
C HIS A 5 18.13 -27.56 15.82
N TYR A 6 16.92 -27.11 16.17
CA TYR A 6 16.34 -25.84 15.73
C TYR A 6 16.05 -24.96 16.94
N VAL A 7 16.40 -23.69 16.85
CA VAL A 7 16.11 -22.68 17.85
C VAL A 7 15.08 -21.68 17.32
N ARG A 8 14.31 -21.06 18.21
CA ARG A 8 13.43 -19.96 17.83
C ARG A 8 14.27 -18.85 17.21
N TYR A 9 13.85 -18.38 16.04
CA TYR A 9 14.56 -17.34 15.32
C TYR A 9 13.81 -16.00 15.44
N LYS A 10 12.69 -15.85 14.76
CA LYS A 10 11.87 -14.62 14.75
C LYS A 10 10.45 -14.86 14.30
N ARG A 11 9.60 -13.82 14.35
CA ARG A 11 8.25 -13.83 13.83
C ARG A 11 8.11 -12.76 12.77
N SER A 12 7.39 -13.03 11.67
CA SER A 12 6.88 -11.97 10.81
C SER A 12 5.66 -11.31 11.47
N ALA A 13 5.34 -10.05 11.11
CA ALA A 13 4.17 -9.35 11.64
C ALA A 13 2.88 -10.14 11.42
N GLY A 14 2.70 -10.76 10.24
CA GLY A 14 1.55 -11.61 9.94
C GLY A 14 1.54 -12.92 10.74
N SER A 15 2.68 -13.59 10.89
CA SER A 15 2.75 -14.85 11.63
C SER A 15 2.57 -14.65 13.14
N SER A 16 2.93 -13.49 13.67
CA SER A 16 2.70 -13.14 15.08
C SER A 16 1.22 -13.14 15.44
N ARG A 17 0.35 -12.65 14.55
CA ARG A 17 -1.11 -12.59 14.76
C ARG A 17 -1.75 -13.98 14.88
N VAL A 18 -1.15 -15.01 14.29
CA VAL A 18 -1.65 -16.38 14.31
C VAL A 18 -0.78 -17.32 15.16
N GLY A 19 0.03 -16.77 16.06
CA GLY A 19 0.85 -17.53 17.00
C GLY A 19 2.01 -18.33 16.37
N LYS A 20 2.40 -18.04 15.13
CA LYS A 20 3.50 -18.72 14.43
C LYS A 20 4.82 -18.01 14.64
N CYS A 21 5.92 -18.77 14.67
CA CYS A 21 7.28 -18.22 14.61
C CYS A 21 8.15 -19.05 13.67
N LEU A 22 9.26 -18.45 13.24
CA LEU A 22 10.28 -19.12 12.43
C LEU A 22 11.32 -19.75 13.36
N TYR A 23 11.76 -20.94 13.00
CA TYR A 23 12.89 -21.63 13.61
C TYR A 23 14.03 -21.70 12.59
N ILE A 24 15.25 -21.66 13.11
CA ILE A 24 16.47 -21.78 12.32
C ILE A 24 17.35 -22.89 12.89
N ASP A 25 18.16 -23.52 12.06
CA ASP A 25 19.22 -24.44 12.51
C ASP A 25 20.12 -23.70 13.52
N GLU A 26 20.31 -24.31 14.69
CA GLU A 26 21.08 -23.72 15.80
C GLU A 26 22.49 -23.25 15.36
N ARG A 27 23.11 -23.97 14.41
CA ARG A 27 24.43 -23.64 13.88
C ARG A 27 24.45 -22.33 13.08
N LEU A 28 23.33 -21.96 12.46
CA LEU A 28 23.19 -20.74 11.67
C LEU A 28 22.78 -19.54 12.52
N TYR A 29 22.16 -19.79 13.69
CA TYR A 29 21.59 -18.75 14.53
C TYR A 29 22.57 -17.63 14.90
N PRO A 30 23.82 -17.89 15.36
CA PRO A 30 24.72 -16.81 15.77
C PRO A 30 25.08 -15.85 14.63
N ALA A 31 25.30 -16.38 13.43
CA ALA A 31 25.64 -15.58 12.24
C ALA A 31 24.43 -14.74 11.79
N MET A 32 23.25 -15.35 11.72
CA MET A 32 22.03 -14.70 11.30
C MET A 32 21.56 -13.65 12.32
N HIS A 33 21.63 -13.95 13.61
CA HIS A 33 21.30 -12.99 14.66
C HIS A 33 22.25 -11.77 14.64
N LYS A 34 23.55 -11.99 14.49
CA LYS A 34 24.52 -10.90 14.31
C LYS A 34 24.23 -10.04 13.09
N TRP A 35 23.85 -10.66 11.98
CA TRP A 35 23.48 -9.96 10.73
C TRP A 35 22.22 -9.12 10.92
N GLU A 36 21.15 -9.68 11.47
CA GLU A 36 19.86 -8.99 11.61
C GLU A 36 19.90 -7.86 12.64
N MET A 37 20.72 -7.97 13.69
CA MET A 37 20.91 -6.89 14.67
C MET A 37 21.58 -5.65 14.09
N CYS A 38 22.15 -5.72 12.91
CA CYS A 38 22.77 -4.57 12.20
C CYS A 38 23.76 -3.77 13.07
N GLY A 39 24.46 -4.48 13.97
CA GLY A 39 25.44 -3.89 14.91
C GLY A 39 24.82 -3.21 16.14
N ILE A 40 23.53 -3.29 16.36
CA ILE A 40 22.90 -2.88 17.62
C ILE A 40 23.41 -3.80 18.73
N LYS A 41 23.85 -3.17 19.84
CA LYS A 41 24.28 -3.86 21.06
C LYS A 41 23.44 -3.35 22.21
N VAL A 42 22.64 -4.23 22.78
CA VAL A 42 21.89 -3.93 24.01
C VAL A 42 22.83 -4.05 25.18
N GLN A 43 23.00 -2.97 25.95
CA GLN A 43 23.86 -2.96 27.12
C GLN A 43 23.11 -3.53 28.35
N PRO A 44 23.78 -4.21 29.27
CA PRO A 44 23.17 -4.61 30.52
C PRO A 44 22.56 -3.40 31.26
N GLY A 45 21.29 -3.51 31.63
CA GLY A 45 20.58 -2.44 32.31
C GLY A 45 20.00 -1.34 31.39
N GLN A 46 20.20 -1.45 30.07
CA GLN A 46 19.58 -0.54 29.12
C GLN A 46 18.09 -0.90 28.95
N GLU A 47 17.22 0.08 29.15
CA GLU A 47 15.79 -0.05 28.84
C GLU A 47 15.59 0.08 27.33
N ILE A 48 14.93 -0.92 26.73
CA ILE A 48 14.59 -0.91 25.30
C ILE A 48 13.18 -1.42 25.08
N ASP A 49 12.53 -0.93 24.03
CA ASP A 49 11.28 -1.49 23.53
C ASP A 49 11.55 -2.80 22.78
N LEU A 50 11.41 -3.91 23.49
CA LEU A 50 11.61 -5.26 22.93
C LEU A 50 10.59 -5.60 21.85
N ALA A 51 9.35 -5.12 21.98
CA ALA A 51 8.31 -5.38 21.00
C ALA A 51 8.63 -4.69 19.67
N ALA A 52 9.08 -3.44 19.71
CA ALA A 52 9.55 -2.72 18.54
C ALA A 52 10.79 -3.40 17.93
N LEU A 53 11.78 -3.76 18.74
CA LEU A 53 12.99 -4.44 18.25
C LEU A 53 12.65 -5.75 17.52
N GLU A 54 11.83 -6.62 18.14
CA GLU A 54 11.36 -7.87 17.52
C GLU A 54 10.60 -7.64 16.20
N SER A 55 9.75 -6.60 16.14
CA SER A 55 8.99 -6.29 14.93
C SER A 55 9.89 -5.81 13.79
N TYR A 56 10.94 -5.04 14.09
CA TYR A 56 11.88 -4.52 13.09
C TYR A 56 12.87 -5.57 12.59
N ILE A 57 13.33 -6.46 13.46
CA ILE A 57 14.10 -7.65 13.07
C ILE A 57 13.27 -8.54 12.12
N ALA A 58 11.96 -8.61 12.36
CA ALA A 58 11.05 -9.41 11.56
C ALA A 58 10.80 -8.87 10.13
N LEU A 59 11.22 -7.65 9.79
CA LEU A 59 11.02 -7.07 8.46
C LEU A 59 11.63 -7.91 7.33
N THR A 60 12.78 -8.54 7.57
CA THR A 60 13.45 -9.43 6.61
C THR A 60 12.81 -10.82 6.51
N ALA A 61 11.81 -11.14 7.36
CA ALA A 61 10.99 -12.34 7.26
C ALA A 61 9.70 -12.15 6.44
N SER A 62 9.53 -11.01 5.76
CA SER A 62 8.45 -10.78 4.80
C SER A 62 8.56 -11.72 3.60
N SER A 63 7.44 -11.94 2.90
CA SER A 63 7.45 -12.71 1.65
C SER A 63 8.14 -11.89 0.56
N ILE A 64 9.43 -12.07 0.41
CA ILE A 64 10.25 -11.40 -0.60
C ILE A 64 10.08 -12.17 -1.91
N VAL A 65 9.64 -11.47 -2.95
CA VAL A 65 9.41 -12.02 -4.29
C VAL A 65 10.60 -11.79 -5.23
N ASP A 66 11.44 -10.79 -4.91
CA ASP A 66 12.63 -10.43 -5.67
C ASP A 66 13.59 -9.58 -4.83
N THR A 67 14.76 -9.28 -5.38
CA THR A 67 15.74 -8.39 -4.77
C THR A 67 16.15 -7.27 -5.71
N LEU A 68 16.44 -6.11 -5.13
CA LEU A 68 16.87 -4.91 -5.82
C LEU A 68 18.12 -4.33 -5.14
N GLU A 69 19.11 -3.92 -5.92
CA GLU A 69 20.30 -3.27 -5.38
C GLU A 69 20.04 -1.77 -5.16
N VAL A 70 20.13 -1.32 -3.90
CA VAL A 70 20.12 0.10 -3.51
C VAL A 70 21.32 0.35 -2.61
N ARG A 71 22.30 1.07 -3.10
CA ARG A 71 23.54 1.33 -2.38
C ARG A 71 23.38 2.44 -1.34
N PRO A 72 24.20 2.47 -0.28
CA PRO A 72 24.17 3.55 0.70
C PRO A 72 24.33 4.96 0.11
N GLU A 73 25.07 5.09 -0.98
CA GLU A 73 25.28 6.35 -1.70
C GLU A 73 24.04 6.81 -2.46
N ASN A 74 23.09 5.91 -2.71
CA ASN A 74 21.84 6.26 -3.40
C ASN A 74 20.84 7.01 -2.51
N PHE A 75 21.04 7.00 -1.20
CA PHE A 75 20.09 7.59 -0.25
C PHE A 75 20.33 9.09 -0.08
N LEU A 76 19.26 9.85 -0.17
CA LEU A 76 19.09 11.16 0.45
C LEU A 76 18.02 11.04 1.53
N VAL A 77 18.39 11.27 2.77
CA VAL A 77 17.46 11.23 3.91
C VAL A 77 17.16 12.67 4.31
N ILE A 78 15.94 13.08 4.05
CA ILE A 78 15.40 14.40 4.42
C ILE A 78 14.67 14.29 5.76
N ASP A 79 14.42 15.39 6.44
CA ASP A 79 13.64 15.41 7.66
C ASP A 79 12.17 15.05 7.40
N ASP A 80 11.53 14.37 8.36
CA ASP A 80 10.07 14.19 8.34
C ASP A 80 9.41 15.60 8.50
N PHE A 81 8.25 15.76 7.90
CA PHE A 81 7.45 16.96 8.06
C PHE A 81 6.11 16.64 8.71
N GLU A 82 5.78 17.38 9.75
CA GLU A 82 4.51 17.30 10.45
C GLU A 82 3.67 18.54 10.15
N SER A 83 2.50 18.35 9.56
CA SER A 83 1.51 19.39 9.34
C SER A 83 0.57 19.44 10.53
N THR A 84 0.62 20.52 11.31
CA THR A 84 -0.24 20.74 12.48
C THR A 84 -1.23 21.86 12.18
N PHE A 85 -2.51 21.59 12.40
CA PHE A 85 -3.63 22.50 12.17
C PHE A 85 -4.78 22.19 13.11
N THR A 86 -5.80 23.05 13.15
CA THR A 86 -7.02 22.81 13.92
C THR A 86 -8.20 22.54 12.97
N ASP A 87 -9.09 21.63 13.37
CA ASP A 87 -10.28 21.29 12.59
C ASP A 87 -11.47 20.98 13.49
N ASP A 88 -12.67 21.20 12.96
CA ASP A 88 -13.93 20.87 13.62
C ASP A 88 -14.30 19.42 13.27
N VAL A 89 -14.27 18.54 14.26
CA VAL A 89 -14.47 17.11 14.09
C VAL A 89 -15.55 16.58 15.02
N ILE A 90 -16.09 15.41 14.71
CA ILE A 90 -16.85 14.61 15.68
C ILE A 90 -15.87 13.70 16.39
N ALA A 91 -15.46 14.09 17.59
CA ALA A 91 -14.57 13.28 18.42
C ALA A 91 -15.37 12.32 19.30
N THR A 92 -14.81 11.13 19.52
CA THR A 92 -15.35 10.15 20.47
C THR A 92 -14.41 10.02 21.65
N ARG A 93 -14.92 10.24 22.85
CA ARG A 93 -14.15 10.15 24.10
C ARG A 93 -14.75 9.11 25.04
N VAL A 94 -13.91 8.55 25.89
CA VAL A 94 -14.35 7.67 26.99
C VAL A 94 -14.63 8.56 28.19
N ARG A 95 -15.86 8.50 28.72
CA ARG A 95 -16.24 9.17 29.99
C ARG A 95 -15.62 8.46 31.19
N GLU A 96 -15.66 9.11 32.36
CA GLU A 96 -15.19 8.54 33.62
C GLU A 96 -15.95 7.24 34.01
N ASP A 97 -17.20 7.10 33.59
CA ASP A 97 -18.02 5.90 33.78
C ASP A 97 -17.75 4.79 32.76
N GLY A 98 -16.79 5.00 31.84
CA GLY A 98 -16.40 4.04 30.78
C GLY A 98 -17.31 4.05 29.55
N HIS A 99 -18.36 4.85 29.50
CA HIS A 99 -19.20 5.00 28.31
C HIS A 99 -18.52 5.90 27.25
N LEU A 100 -18.82 5.60 25.98
CA LEU A 100 -18.38 6.43 24.86
C LEU A 100 -19.36 7.59 24.65
N GLU A 101 -18.82 8.77 24.47
CA GLU A 101 -19.56 9.96 24.07
C GLU A 101 -18.96 10.54 22.82
N SER A 102 -19.80 10.84 21.81
CA SER A 102 -19.38 11.49 20.58
C SER A 102 -20.03 12.86 20.47
N GLY A 103 -19.25 13.85 20.08
CA GLY A 103 -19.73 15.20 19.91
C GLY A 103 -18.80 16.07 19.07
N PRO A 104 -19.25 17.26 18.62
CA PRO A 104 -18.42 18.19 17.89
C PRO A 104 -17.34 18.77 18.81
N GLU A 105 -16.12 18.75 18.38
CA GLU A 105 -14.96 19.33 19.05
C GLU A 105 -14.06 20.04 18.05
N HIS A 106 -13.46 21.17 18.49
CA HIS A 106 -12.39 21.82 17.76
C HIS A 106 -11.06 21.29 18.31
N VAL A 107 -10.33 20.53 17.49
CA VAL A 107 -9.13 19.81 17.94
C VAL A 107 -7.92 20.15 17.08
N GLU A 108 -6.75 20.11 17.70
CA GLU A 108 -5.48 20.16 17.00
C GLU A 108 -5.16 18.77 16.43
N ILE A 109 -4.80 18.72 15.15
CA ILE A 109 -4.45 17.52 14.40
C ILE A 109 -3.03 17.69 13.87
N THR A 110 -2.23 16.64 14.00
CA THR A 110 -0.88 16.58 13.43
C THR A 110 -0.80 15.41 12.48
N ASN A 111 -0.46 15.67 11.22
CA ASN A 111 -0.22 14.68 10.18
C ASN A 111 1.26 14.56 9.89
N SER A 112 1.80 13.33 9.90
CA SER A 112 3.09 13.03 9.29
C SER A 112 2.87 12.79 7.80
N ILE A 113 3.29 13.73 6.95
CA ILE A 113 2.87 13.76 5.54
C ILE A 113 3.60 12.76 4.64
N TRP A 114 4.66 12.09 5.14
CA TRP A 114 5.45 11.11 4.39
C TRP A 114 5.74 9.82 5.19
N ASP A 115 4.94 9.49 6.20
CA ASP A 115 5.24 8.32 7.06
C ASP A 115 5.24 7.01 6.26
N GLY A 116 6.42 6.39 6.20
CA GLY A 116 6.62 5.10 5.55
C GLY A 116 6.77 5.15 4.02
N GLN A 117 6.82 6.36 3.41
CA GLN A 117 7.05 6.53 1.99
C GLN A 117 8.50 6.89 1.65
N SER A 118 8.89 6.58 0.43
CA SER A 118 10.10 7.06 -0.23
C SER A 118 9.82 7.36 -1.69
N LEU A 119 10.62 8.23 -2.29
CA LEU A 119 10.66 8.41 -3.74
C LEU A 119 11.88 7.68 -4.28
N MET A 120 11.72 6.91 -5.33
CA MET A 120 12.78 6.12 -5.93
C MET A 120 12.89 6.42 -7.42
N ASP A 121 14.09 6.76 -7.85
CA ASP A 121 14.36 7.10 -9.26
C ASP A 121 14.04 5.93 -10.17
N LYS A 122 13.40 6.23 -11.31
CA LYS A 122 13.00 5.23 -12.32
C LYS A 122 14.13 4.29 -12.74
N SER A 123 15.38 4.72 -12.68
CA SER A 123 16.53 3.89 -13.04
C SER A 123 16.73 2.69 -12.12
N LEU A 124 16.24 2.74 -10.89
CA LEU A 124 16.28 1.61 -9.95
C LEU A 124 15.14 0.61 -10.17
N PHE A 125 14.04 0.98 -10.81
CA PHE A 125 12.98 0.04 -11.15
C PHE A 125 13.43 -0.98 -12.20
N GLY A 126 14.27 -0.56 -13.13
CA GLY A 126 14.78 -1.42 -14.21
C GLY A 126 13.68 -1.99 -15.11
N PRO A 127 14.03 -2.77 -16.14
CA PRO A 127 13.06 -3.25 -17.14
C PRO A 127 11.96 -4.15 -16.57
N LYS A 128 12.22 -4.82 -15.45
CA LYS A 128 11.24 -5.74 -14.83
C LYS A 128 10.09 -5.00 -14.14
N TYR A 129 10.36 -3.81 -13.61
CA TYR A 129 9.43 -3.06 -12.78
C TYR A 129 9.07 -1.68 -13.34
N GLU A 130 9.56 -1.33 -14.54
CA GLU A 130 9.33 0.00 -15.16
C GLU A 130 7.85 0.37 -15.33
N GLN A 131 6.97 -0.65 -15.45
CA GLN A 131 5.53 -0.45 -15.60
C GLN A 131 4.80 -0.21 -14.28
N TYR A 132 5.50 -0.25 -13.16
CA TYR A 132 4.91 -0.05 -11.84
C TYR A 132 5.26 1.31 -11.27
N GLY A 133 4.28 1.91 -10.58
CA GLY A 133 4.44 3.20 -9.92
C GLY A 133 4.97 3.08 -8.49
N MET A 134 5.00 1.86 -7.90
CA MET A 134 5.58 1.66 -6.58
C MET A 134 6.15 0.26 -6.37
N LEU A 135 7.17 0.17 -5.51
CA LEU A 135 7.69 -1.07 -4.94
C LEU A 135 7.74 -0.98 -3.41
N LEU A 136 7.21 -1.99 -2.73
CA LEU A 136 7.34 -2.10 -1.29
C LEU A 136 8.67 -2.78 -0.96
N LEU A 137 9.62 -2.01 -0.41
CA LEU A 137 10.95 -2.50 -0.09
C LEU A 137 11.11 -2.83 1.40
N ARG A 138 11.89 -3.86 1.67
CA ARG A 138 12.31 -4.30 3.01
C ARG A 138 13.80 -4.55 3.05
N ASN A 139 14.40 -4.14 4.15
CA ASN A 139 15.75 -4.50 4.52
C ASN A 139 15.84 -4.54 6.06
N ARG A 140 17.01 -4.74 6.63
CA ARG A 140 17.23 -4.66 8.06
C ARG A 140 16.89 -3.26 8.58
N PHE A 141 15.87 -3.18 9.44
CA PHE A 141 15.37 -1.92 10.00
C PHE A 141 14.91 -0.89 8.97
N PHE A 142 14.58 -1.33 7.76
CA PHE A 142 14.02 -0.47 6.72
C PHE A 142 12.69 -1.04 6.20
N LYS A 143 11.69 -0.18 6.16
CA LYS A 143 10.36 -0.46 5.64
C LYS A 143 9.85 0.78 4.92
N SER A 144 9.68 0.71 3.61
CA SER A 144 9.16 1.83 2.84
C SER A 144 8.42 1.39 1.59
N CYS A 145 7.38 2.14 1.26
CA CYS A 145 6.76 2.13 -0.05
C CYS A 145 7.50 3.15 -0.92
N CYS A 146 8.20 2.64 -1.94
CA CYS A 146 9.05 3.46 -2.80
C CYS A 146 8.32 3.76 -4.09
N PHE A 147 7.92 5.02 -4.29
CA PHE A 147 7.17 5.49 -5.47
C PHE A 147 8.11 5.90 -6.59
N ASN A 148 7.74 5.54 -7.82
CA ASN A 148 8.52 5.77 -9.02
C ASN A 148 8.54 7.27 -9.37
N ALA A 149 9.74 7.86 -9.36
CA ALA A 149 9.94 9.28 -9.58
C ALA A 149 11.09 9.55 -10.59
N ASN A 150 11.05 10.70 -11.23
CA ASN A 150 12.10 11.20 -12.09
C ASN A 150 13.06 12.11 -11.30
N ILE A 151 13.71 11.57 -10.26
CA ILE A 151 14.53 12.36 -9.31
C ILE A 151 15.63 13.11 -10.05
N GLN A 152 16.36 12.45 -10.92
CA GLN A 152 17.46 13.07 -11.65
C GLN A 152 16.99 14.21 -12.57
N GLN A 153 15.82 14.06 -13.20
CA GLN A 153 15.22 15.12 -14.01
C GLN A 153 14.80 16.29 -13.12
N PHE A 154 14.15 16.04 -11.99
CA PHE A 154 13.75 17.10 -11.04
C PHE A 154 14.96 17.91 -10.58
N LEU A 155 16.04 17.25 -10.17
CA LEU A 155 17.25 17.93 -9.73
C LEU A 155 17.88 18.77 -10.83
N ALA A 156 17.94 18.25 -12.07
CA ALA A 156 18.47 18.97 -13.22
C ALA A 156 17.62 20.20 -13.60
N ASP A 157 16.30 20.06 -13.63
CA ASP A 157 15.36 21.14 -13.97
C ASP A 157 15.41 22.29 -12.94
N HIS A 158 15.78 21.98 -11.68
CA HIS A 158 15.96 22.96 -10.60
C HIS A 158 17.42 23.45 -10.44
N GLY A 159 18.30 23.09 -11.37
CA GLY A 159 19.69 23.57 -11.39
C GLY A 159 20.56 23.00 -10.27
N ILE A 160 20.18 21.85 -9.69
CA ILE A 160 20.93 21.17 -8.63
C ILE A 160 22.07 20.36 -9.27
N THR A 161 23.28 20.81 -9.08
CA THR A 161 24.49 20.20 -9.67
C THR A 161 25.53 19.75 -8.65
N LYS A 162 25.33 20.10 -7.37
CA LYS A 162 26.25 19.80 -6.26
C LYS A 162 25.49 19.25 -5.06
N ILE A 163 26.14 18.33 -4.35
CA ILE A 163 25.58 17.69 -3.14
C ILE A 163 25.21 18.71 -2.06
N GLU A 164 25.99 19.79 -1.94
CA GLU A 164 25.76 20.86 -0.95
C GLU A 164 24.48 21.66 -1.16
N GLN A 165 23.85 21.53 -2.32
CA GLN A 165 22.55 22.16 -2.64
C GLN A 165 21.36 21.30 -2.18
N LEU A 166 21.62 20.04 -1.79
CA LEU A 166 20.58 19.17 -1.28
C LEU A 166 20.27 19.47 0.19
N ASN A 167 19.00 19.34 0.54
CA ASN A 167 18.53 19.45 1.90
C ASN A 167 18.32 18.05 2.49
N GLY A 168 19.27 17.58 3.30
CA GLY A 168 19.21 16.25 3.91
C GLY A 168 20.59 15.63 4.11
N PHE A 169 20.61 14.40 4.57
CA PHE A 169 21.84 13.64 4.79
C PHE A 169 22.04 12.58 3.69
N THR A 170 23.24 12.56 3.13
CA THR A 170 23.64 11.54 2.15
C THR A 170 25.10 11.10 2.35
N LEU A 171 25.45 9.93 1.78
CA LEU A 171 26.82 9.47 1.57
C LEU A 171 27.23 9.54 0.10
N ALA A 172 26.39 10.07 -0.76
CA ALA A 172 26.65 10.30 -2.19
C ALA A 172 27.89 11.20 -2.39
N LYS A 173 28.59 10.98 -3.49
CA LYS A 173 29.73 11.80 -3.90
C LYS A 173 29.38 12.70 -5.09
N SER A 174 28.34 12.34 -5.81
CA SER A 174 27.81 13.08 -6.95
C SER A 174 26.29 13.11 -6.94
N ILE A 175 25.69 14.06 -7.66
CA ILE A 175 24.23 14.17 -7.79
C ILE A 175 23.63 12.94 -8.47
N GLU A 176 24.32 12.34 -9.39
CA GLU A 176 23.87 11.15 -10.14
C GLU A 176 23.75 9.91 -9.24
N ASP A 177 24.42 9.91 -8.08
CA ASP A 177 24.29 8.83 -7.10
C ASP A 177 22.92 8.86 -6.40
N ILE A 178 22.27 10.04 -6.28
CA ILE A 178 20.98 10.19 -5.56
C ILE A 178 19.86 9.54 -6.36
N LYS A 179 19.34 8.45 -5.84
CA LYS A 179 18.29 7.64 -6.48
C LYS A 179 17.15 7.25 -5.55
N LEU A 180 17.25 7.55 -4.27
CA LEU A 180 16.20 7.27 -3.29
C LEU A 180 16.16 8.39 -2.25
N ILE A 181 15.03 9.09 -2.20
CA ILE A 181 14.72 10.11 -1.20
C ILE A 181 13.81 9.46 -0.17
N THR A 182 14.16 9.53 1.10
CA THR A 182 13.40 8.92 2.20
C THR A 182 13.45 9.78 3.44
N THR A 183 12.65 9.43 4.45
CA THR A 183 12.62 10.10 5.74
C THR A 183 13.00 9.15 6.89
N PRO A 184 13.31 9.66 8.07
CA PRO A 184 13.55 8.88 9.28
C PRO A 184 12.45 7.87 9.60
N SER A 185 11.20 8.17 9.29
CA SER A 185 10.05 7.29 9.54
C SER A 185 10.19 5.92 8.86
N SER A 186 10.84 5.84 7.69
CA SER A 186 11.13 4.57 7.00
C SER A 186 12.31 3.80 7.59
N ILE A 187 13.20 4.45 8.38
CA ILE A 187 14.44 3.89 8.91
C ILE A 187 14.29 3.56 10.39
N LYS A 188 13.75 2.39 10.68
CA LYS A 188 13.43 1.96 12.06
C LYS A 188 14.66 1.76 12.95
N TYR A 189 15.89 1.74 12.36
CA TYR A 189 17.16 1.71 13.08
C TYR A 189 17.38 2.92 13.98
N LEU A 190 16.79 4.07 13.63
CA LEU A 190 17.00 5.33 14.35
C LEU A 190 16.48 5.32 15.78
N LYS A 191 15.63 4.34 16.15
CA LYS A 191 15.25 4.10 17.55
C LYS A 191 16.38 3.49 18.40
N PHE A 192 17.43 2.96 17.77
CA PHE A 192 18.51 2.22 18.45
C PHE A 192 19.91 2.73 18.12
N GLY A 193 20.05 3.58 17.09
CA GLY A 193 21.35 4.05 16.61
C GLY A 193 21.26 5.26 15.70
N ARG A 194 22.39 5.62 15.09
CA ARG A 194 22.51 6.81 14.26
C ARG A 194 22.39 6.48 12.76
N LEU A 195 21.81 7.40 11.97
CA LEU A 195 21.63 7.26 10.53
C LEU A 195 22.90 6.85 9.78
N ARG A 196 24.02 7.55 10.06
CA ARG A 196 25.32 7.26 9.42
C ARG A 196 25.82 5.84 9.69
N GLU A 197 25.51 5.30 10.86
CA GLU A 197 25.89 3.92 11.23
C GLU A 197 25.05 2.91 10.47
N TRP A 198 23.76 3.16 10.36
CA TRP A 198 22.84 2.31 9.60
C TRP A 198 23.25 2.27 8.12
N LEU A 199 23.43 3.42 7.46
CA LEU A 199 23.85 3.49 6.06
C LEU A 199 25.14 2.72 5.80
N LYS A 200 26.15 2.82 6.69
CA LYS A 200 27.42 2.07 6.56
C LYS A 200 27.30 0.56 6.74
N ARG A 201 26.23 0.10 7.39
CA ARG A 201 26.01 -1.33 7.70
C ARG A 201 24.90 -1.94 6.89
N THR A 202 24.15 -1.12 6.17
CA THR A 202 23.05 -1.59 5.34
C THR A 202 23.57 -2.48 4.23
N ASP A 203 22.94 -3.63 4.06
CA ASP A 203 23.14 -4.51 2.93
C ASP A 203 22.56 -3.83 1.68
N PRO A 204 23.30 -3.74 0.57
CA PRO A 204 22.76 -3.11 -0.64
C PRO A 204 21.62 -3.90 -1.29
N MET A 205 21.39 -5.15 -0.91
CA MET A 205 20.31 -5.96 -1.46
C MET A 205 19.03 -5.76 -0.66
N PHE A 206 18.06 -5.06 -1.25
CA PHE A 206 16.72 -4.84 -0.69
C PHE A 206 15.74 -5.87 -1.22
N GLY A 207 14.88 -6.41 -0.35
CA GLY A 207 13.82 -7.32 -0.73
C GLY A 207 12.61 -6.55 -1.27
N VAL A 208 12.17 -6.90 -2.46
CA VAL A 208 10.89 -6.47 -3.03
C VAL A 208 9.79 -7.39 -2.49
N VAL A 209 8.81 -6.81 -1.78
CA VAL A 209 7.71 -7.58 -1.18
C VAL A 209 6.49 -7.59 -2.09
N LYS A 210 6.15 -6.43 -2.66
CA LYS A 210 5.02 -6.27 -3.59
C LYS A 210 5.16 -4.99 -4.39
N HIS A 211 4.35 -4.87 -5.40
CA HIS A 211 4.04 -3.66 -6.17
C HIS A 211 2.53 -3.39 -6.07
N GLU A 212 2.03 -2.32 -6.66
CA GLU A 212 0.61 -2.02 -6.72
C GLU A 212 -0.15 -3.13 -7.46
N LYS A 213 -1.39 -3.36 -7.05
CA LYS A 213 -2.27 -4.37 -7.65
C LYS A 213 -3.07 -3.75 -8.77
N LYS A 214 -2.96 -4.32 -9.97
CA LYS A 214 -3.79 -3.93 -11.10
C LYS A 214 -5.22 -4.43 -10.91
N THR A 215 -6.17 -3.57 -11.21
CA THR A 215 -7.57 -3.94 -11.37
C THR A 215 -7.73 -4.73 -12.67
N HIS A 216 -8.34 -5.92 -12.63
CA HIS A 216 -8.38 -6.83 -13.77
C HIS A 216 -9.78 -7.03 -14.36
N PHE A 217 -10.83 -6.91 -13.53
CA PHE A 217 -12.19 -7.15 -13.99
C PHE A 217 -12.70 -6.01 -14.86
N PHE A 218 -13.43 -6.36 -15.94
CA PHE A 218 -14.04 -5.42 -16.88
C PHE A 218 -13.04 -4.40 -17.43
N ASP A 219 -11.95 -4.91 -17.99
CA ASP A 219 -10.82 -4.12 -18.52
C ASP A 219 -10.23 -3.14 -17.50
N GLY A 220 -10.18 -3.58 -16.25
CA GLY A 220 -9.64 -2.80 -15.16
C GLY A 220 -10.60 -1.76 -14.58
N ARG A 221 -11.88 -1.75 -14.96
CA ARG A 221 -12.81 -0.68 -14.58
C ARG A 221 -13.57 -0.92 -13.29
N MET A 222 -13.77 -2.18 -12.88
CA MET A 222 -14.65 -2.50 -11.75
C MET A 222 -13.92 -3.26 -10.66
N VAL A 223 -14.29 -2.96 -9.42
CA VAL A 223 -13.85 -3.65 -8.20
C VAL A 223 -15.06 -4.03 -7.35
N SER A 224 -14.86 -4.94 -6.41
CA SER A 224 -15.86 -5.21 -5.37
C SER A 224 -15.63 -4.29 -4.18
N THR A 225 -16.69 -3.70 -3.67
CA THR A 225 -16.67 -2.93 -2.41
C THR A 225 -16.24 -3.81 -1.24
N HIS A 226 -15.86 -3.20 -0.13
CA HIS A 226 -15.72 -3.90 1.15
C HIS A 226 -16.99 -3.70 2.00
N TYR A 227 -17.31 -4.70 2.83
CA TYR A 227 -18.57 -4.75 3.58
C TYR A 227 -18.78 -3.56 4.53
N GLN A 228 -17.71 -2.98 5.07
CA GLN A 228 -17.81 -1.87 6.02
C GLN A 228 -18.30 -0.59 5.34
N LEU A 229 -17.95 -0.36 4.07
CA LEU A 229 -18.49 0.77 3.31
C LEU A 229 -20.01 0.72 3.26
N LEU A 230 -20.56 -0.43 2.83
CA LEU A 230 -22.01 -0.56 2.70
C LEU A 230 -22.75 -0.46 4.04
N ASN A 231 -22.12 -0.91 5.14
CA ASN A 231 -22.70 -0.75 6.48
C ASN A 231 -22.75 0.71 6.94
N THR A 232 -21.98 1.60 6.30
CA THR A 232 -21.88 3.02 6.66
C THR A 232 -22.78 3.88 5.80
N LEU A 233 -23.14 3.43 4.60
CA LEU A 233 -24.05 4.13 3.69
C LEU A 233 -25.49 4.03 4.18
N GLN A 234 -26.25 5.11 3.94
CA GLN A 234 -27.70 5.16 4.18
C GLN A 234 -28.39 5.25 2.83
N MET A 235 -29.00 4.16 2.41
CA MET A 235 -29.69 4.05 1.11
C MET A 235 -31.13 3.58 1.32
N SER A 236 -32.04 4.08 0.50
CA SER A 236 -33.40 3.54 0.36
C SER A 236 -33.37 2.14 -0.28
N GLN A 237 -34.50 1.44 -0.25
CA GLN A 237 -34.58 0.12 -0.87
C GLN A 237 -34.39 0.21 -2.39
N GLU A 238 -34.91 1.26 -3.03
CA GLU A 238 -34.78 1.50 -4.47
C GLU A 238 -33.32 1.73 -4.85
N GLU A 239 -32.59 2.56 -4.10
CA GLU A 239 -31.15 2.80 -4.29
C GLU A 239 -30.31 1.53 -4.08
N VAL A 240 -30.65 0.72 -3.08
CA VAL A 240 -29.99 -0.59 -2.87
C VAL A 240 -30.21 -1.52 -4.05
N ASP A 241 -31.44 -1.61 -4.57
CA ASP A 241 -31.76 -2.47 -5.71
C ASP A 241 -30.99 -2.04 -6.96
N GLU A 242 -30.93 -0.73 -7.25
CA GLU A 242 -30.16 -0.16 -8.34
C GLU A 242 -28.66 -0.40 -8.18
N PHE A 243 -28.14 -0.16 -6.98
CA PHE A 243 -26.72 -0.37 -6.65
C PHE A 243 -26.27 -1.83 -6.79
N LEU A 244 -27.15 -2.79 -6.50
CA LEU A 244 -26.86 -4.21 -6.61
C LEU A 244 -26.98 -4.77 -8.03
N GLU A 245 -27.73 -4.10 -8.93
CA GLU A 245 -28.06 -4.64 -10.25
C GLU A 245 -26.84 -5.07 -11.08
N PRO A 246 -25.72 -4.32 -11.17
CA PRO A 246 -24.53 -4.76 -11.91
C PRO A 246 -23.97 -6.08 -11.39
N SER A 247 -23.96 -6.28 -10.07
CA SER A 247 -23.48 -7.51 -9.43
C SER A 247 -24.40 -8.70 -9.65
N ILE A 248 -25.71 -8.44 -9.62
CA ILE A 248 -26.75 -9.45 -9.86
C ILE A 248 -26.73 -9.88 -11.33
N GLU A 249 -26.63 -8.94 -12.25
CA GLU A 249 -26.55 -9.26 -13.68
C GLU A 249 -25.28 -10.03 -14.01
N TYR A 250 -24.13 -9.63 -13.47
CA TYR A 250 -22.90 -10.40 -13.64
C TYR A 250 -23.04 -11.82 -13.10
N MET A 251 -23.68 -12.00 -11.95
CA MET A 251 -23.96 -13.33 -11.39
C MET A 251 -24.88 -14.16 -12.32
N ARG A 252 -25.91 -13.55 -12.93
CA ARG A 252 -26.78 -14.20 -13.91
C ARG A 252 -25.98 -14.67 -15.16
N GLN A 253 -25.09 -13.79 -15.63
CA GLN A 253 -24.19 -14.12 -16.75
C GLN A 253 -23.22 -15.26 -16.40
N LEU A 254 -22.61 -15.22 -15.23
CA LEU A 254 -21.75 -16.32 -14.73
C LEU A 254 -22.49 -17.67 -14.68
N LYS A 255 -23.77 -17.66 -14.30
CA LYS A 255 -24.61 -18.86 -14.22
C LYS A 255 -24.95 -19.43 -15.59
N ASN A 256 -25.25 -18.56 -16.55
CA ASN A 256 -25.89 -18.94 -17.82
C ASN A 256 -24.93 -18.96 -19.02
N ASN A 257 -23.77 -18.30 -18.92
CA ASN A 257 -22.84 -18.15 -20.02
C ASN A 257 -21.46 -18.71 -19.71
N PRO A 258 -21.07 -19.87 -20.28
CA PRO A 258 -19.74 -20.47 -20.07
C PRO A 258 -18.57 -19.56 -20.50
N ALA A 259 -18.76 -18.67 -21.48
CA ALA A 259 -17.73 -17.73 -21.90
C ALA A 259 -17.45 -16.69 -20.81
N VAL A 260 -18.49 -16.19 -20.14
CA VAL A 260 -18.36 -15.28 -18.98
C VAL A 260 -17.70 -16.01 -17.82
N MET A 261 -18.05 -17.26 -17.57
CA MET A 261 -17.37 -18.09 -16.57
C MET A 261 -15.86 -18.23 -16.88
N ARG A 262 -15.53 -18.51 -18.15
CA ARG A 262 -14.14 -18.60 -18.57
C ARG A 262 -13.38 -17.27 -18.40
N TYR A 263 -14.01 -16.15 -18.76
CA TYR A 263 -13.47 -14.80 -18.49
C TYR A 263 -13.21 -14.60 -17.00
N HIS A 264 -14.18 -14.88 -16.14
CA HIS A 264 -14.06 -14.75 -14.69
C HIS A 264 -12.86 -15.52 -14.13
N LEU A 265 -12.72 -16.79 -14.53
CA LEU A 265 -11.60 -17.64 -14.11
C LEU A 265 -10.23 -17.11 -14.58
N LYS A 266 -10.17 -16.55 -15.81
CA LYS A 266 -8.97 -15.90 -16.33
C LYS A 266 -8.56 -14.71 -15.47
N GLN A 267 -9.52 -13.83 -15.12
CA GLN A 267 -9.24 -12.65 -14.31
C GLN A 267 -8.84 -13.01 -12.87
N GLN A 268 -9.47 -14.01 -12.26
CA GLN A 268 -9.05 -14.52 -10.96
C GLN A 268 -7.62 -15.08 -10.97
N SER A 269 -7.22 -15.78 -12.02
CA SER A 269 -5.86 -16.29 -12.16
C SER A 269 -4.85 -15.15 -12.37
N ALA A 270 -5.22 -14.12 -13.13
CA ALA A 270 -4.37 -12.94 -13.33
C ALA A 270 -4.16 -12.13 -12.04
N ALA A 271 -5.19 -12.04 -11.19
CA ALA A 271 -5.13 -11.34 -9.91
C ALA A 271 -4.33 -12.09 -8.83
N SER A 272 -3.97 -13.37 -9.05
CA SER A 272 -3.20 -14.16 -8.09
C SER A 272 -1.70 -13.83 -8.18
N GLU A 273 -1.14 -13.24 -7.13
CA GLU A 273 0.29 -12.92 -7.02
C GLU A 273 1.18 -14.18 -6.94
N MET A 274 0.63 -15.27 -6.38
CA MET A 274 1.34 -16.55 -6.25
C MET A 274 0.91 -17.51 -7.36
N LYS A 275 1.73 -17.59 -8.41
CA LYS A 275 1.59 -18.68 -9.40
C LYS A 275 2.05 -19.99 -8.75
N SER A 276 1.09 -20.78 -8.29
CA SER A 276 1.38 -22.16 -7.89
C SER A 276 1.91 -22.95 -9.10
N PRO A 277 2.98 -23.74 -8.95
CA PRO A 277 3.41 -24.65 -10.01
C PRO A 277 2.36 -25.76 -10.26
N LEU A 278 1.42 -25.95 -9.33
CA LEU A 278 0.33 -26.93 -9.46
C LEU A 278 -0.91 -26.25 -10.04
N LEU A 279 -1.55 -26.93 -10.99
CA LEU A 279 -2.82 -26.49 -11.55
C LEU A 279 -3.90 -26.49 -10.45
N THR A 280 -4.56 -25.37 -10.30
CA THR A 280 -5.74 -25.26 -9.43
C THR A 280 -6.98 -25.85 -10.12
N ARG A 281 -8.04 -26.09 -9.35
CA ARG A 281 -9.33 -26.49 -9.93
C ARG A 281 -9.85 -25.44 -10.94
N ASN A 282 -9.66 -24.16 -10.66
CA ASN A 282 -10.03 -23.07 -11.55
C ASN A 282 -9.27 -23.13 -12.89
N ASP A 283 -7.95 -23.40 -12.85
CA ASP A 283 -7.14 -23.53 -14.08
C ASP A 283 -7.58 -24.70 -14.93
N ILE A 284 -7.94 -25.83 -14.31
CA ILE A 284 -8.43 -27.02 -15.01
C ILE A 284 -9.76 -26.67 -15.72
N ILE A 285 -10.73 -26.11 -15.01
CA ILE A 285 -12.02 -25.73 -15.59
C ILE A 285 -11.84 -24.70 -16.70
N PHE A 286 -11.01 -23.66 -16.48
CA PHE A 286 -10.69 -22.67 -17.52
C PHE A 286 -10.17 -23.30 -18.82
N ARG A 287 -9.24 -24.26 -18.70
CA ARG A 287 -8.68 -24.97 -19.86
C ARG A 287 -9.71 -25.86 -20.54
N LEU A 288 -10.48 -26.63 -19.77
CA LEU A 288 -11.51 -27.51 -20.32
C LEU A 288 -12.59 -26.75 -21.08
N LEU A 289 -13.05 -25.61 -20.57
CA LEU A 289 -13.97 -24.72 -21.28
C LEU A 289 -13.37 -24.13 -22.57
N GLY A 290 -12.04 -24.00 -22.65
CA GLY A 290 -11.37 -23.54 -23.86
C GLY A 290 -11.11 -24.60 -24.91
N ILE A 291 -11.15 -25.88 -24.54
CA ILE A 291 -10.90 -27.02 -25.44
C ILE A 291 -12.21 -27.52 -26.07
N ASN A 292 -13.29 -27.57 -25.26
CA ASN A 292 -14.54 -28.17 -25.73
C ASN A 292 -15.75 -27.54 -25.05
N ASP A 293 -16.56 -26.86 -25.83
CA ASP A 293 -17.78 -26.19 -25.35
C ASP A 293 -18.81 -27.15 -24.72
N ARG A 294 -18.80 -28.44 -25.15
CA ARG A 294 -19.67 -29.46 -24.54
C ARG A 294 -19.31 -29.78 -23.09
N PHE A 295 -18.11 -29.40 -22.64
CA PHE A 295 -17.75 -29.53 -21.23
C PHE A 295 -18.74 -28.78 -20.32
N ALA A 296 -19.31 -27.68 -20.78
CA ALA A 296 -20.34 -26.93 -20.05
C ALA A 296 -21.62 -27.72 -19.79
N GLN A 297 -21.85 -28.84 -20.47
CA GLN A 297 -23.00 -29.72 -20.31
C GLN A 297 -22.75 -30.86 -19.32
N THR A 298 -21.53 -30.96 -18.78
CA THR A 298 -21.15 -32.03 -17.84
C THR A 298 -21.61 -31.74 -16.43
N GLN A 299 -21.87 -32.81 -15.66
CA GLN A 299 -22.18 -32.71 -14.23
C GLN A 299 -21.03 -32.02 -13.45
N MET A 300 -19.79 -32.33 -13.80
CA MET A 300 -18.59 -31.72 -13.17
C MET A 300 -18.60 -30.21 -13.29
N TYR A 301 -18.93 -29.69 -14.48
CA TYR A 301 -19.05 -28.24 -14.66
C TYR A 301 -20.24 -27.64 -13.90
N ALA A 302 -21.40 -28.30 -13.92
CA ALA A 302 -22.58 -27.86 -13.19
C ALA A 302 -22.32 -27.72 -11.67
N GLU A 303 -21.71 -28.71 -11.06
CA GLU A 303 -21.32 -28.69 -9.65
C GLU A 303 -20.32 -27.57 -9.34
N PHE A 304 -19.32 -27.37 -10.22
CA PHE A 304 -18.35 -26.27 -10.08
C PHE A 304 -19.02 -24.91 -10.17
N ARG A 305 -19.82 -24.70 -11.22
CA ARG A 305 -20.58 -23.46 -11.46
C ARG A 305 -21.47 -23.13 -10.26
N ASP A 306 -22.27 -24.07 -9.81
CA ASP A 306 -23.21 -23.86 -8.71
C ASP A 306 -22.49 -23.56 -7.39
N GLY A 307 -21.33 -24.13 -7.18
CA GLY A 307 -20.45 -23.82 -6.06
C GLY A 307 -19.93 -22.38 -6.13
N LEU A 308 -19.44 -21.95 -7.30
CA LEU A 308 -18.95 -20.59 -7.54
C LEU A 308 -20.07 -19.56 -7.41
N ILE A 309 -21.26 -19.81 -7.97
CA ILE A 309 -22.42 -18.92 -7.87
C ILE A 309 -22.84 -18.75 -6.40
N ARG A 310 -22.90 -19.82 -5.61
CA ARG A 310 -23.19 -19.71 -4.18
C ARG A 310 -22.16 -18.86 -3.44
N SER A 311 -20.88 -19.03 -3.77
CA SER A 311 -19.82 -18.20 -3.19
C SER A 311 -19.97 -16.73 -3.56
N TYR A 312 -20.25 -16.43 -4.84
CA TYR A 312 -20.45 -15.09 -5.34
C TYR A 312 -21.70 -14.42 -4.69
N GLN A 313 -22.81 -15.16 -4.60
CA GLN A 313 -24.02 -14.70 -3.92
C GLN A 313 -23.77 -14.38 -2.44
N ASN A 314 -23.00 -15.22 -1.75
CA ASN A 314 -22.60 -14.95 -0.36
C ASN A 314 -21.71 -13.73 -0.20
N ASN A 315 -20.87 -13.45 -1.20
CA ASN A 315 -20.06 -12.23 -1.21
C ASN A 315 -20.93 -10.98 -1.38
N ILE A 316 -21.90 -10.97 -2.31
CA ILE A 316 -22.87 -9.87 -2.42
C ILE A 316 -23.61 -9.66 -1.09
N ARG A 317 -24.12 -10.71 -0.46
CA ARG A 317 -24.79 -10.64 0.86
C ARG A 317 -23.92 -10.10 1.99
N ARG A 318 -22.61 -10.19 1.83
CA ARG A 318 -21.61 -9.65 2.76
C ARG A 318 -21.16 -8.24 2.37
N GLY A 319 -21.78 -7.62 1.38
CA GLY A 319 -21.45 -6.26 0.96
C GLY A 319 -20.26 -6.16 0.01
N HIS A 320 -19.93 -7.21 -0.74
CA HIS A 320 -18.96 -7.16 -1.82
C HIS A 320 -19.68 -6.98 -3.15
N VAL A 321 -19.93 -5.73 -3.51
CA VAL A 321 -20.74 -5.31 -4.68
C VAL A 321 -19.82 -4.68 -5.72
N LEU A 322 -20.06 -4.95 -6.99
CA LEU A 322 -19.28 -4.38 -8.09
C LEU A 322 -19.61 -2.90 -8.28
N VAL A 323 -18.57 -2.08 -8.29
CA VAL A 323 -18.64 -0.65 -8.60
C VAL A 323 -17.57 -0.27 -9.61
N ASN A 324 -17.80 0.79 -10.40
CA ASN A 324 -16.74 1.40 -11.18
C ASN A 324 -15.73 2.05 -10.24
N GLY A 325 -14.47 1.67 -10.34
CA GLY A 325 -13.44 2.14 -9.41
C GLY A 325 -12.25 1.20 -9.30
N ASN A 326 -11.40 1.46 -8.33
CA ASN A 326 -10.23 0.64 -8.01
C ASN A 326 -9.85 0.73 -6.54
N TYR A 327 -8.83 -0.06 -6.14
CA TYR A 327 -8.10 0.09 -4.87
C TYR A 327 -6.75 0.70 -5.16
N SER A 328 -6.61 2.01 -4.92
CA SER A 328 -5.39 2.75 -5.17
C SER A 328 -4.48 2.76 -3.95
N THR A 329 -3.17 2.59 -4.18
CA THR A 329 -2.15 2.78 -3.14
C THR A 329 -1.97 4.27 -2.86
N LEU A 330 -1.94 4.62 -1.58
CA LEU A 330 -1.79 6.01 -1.13
C LEU A 330 -0.35 6.48 -1.24
N VAL A 331 -0.16 7.68 -1.80
CA VAL A 331 1.08 8.46 -1.72
C VAL A 331 0.76 9.85 -1.21
N GLY A 332 1.50 10.31 -0.20
CA GLY A 332 1.32 11.63 0.44
C GLY A 332 2.23 12.68 -0.18
N ASN A 333 1.66 13.75 -0.72
CA ASN A 333 2.40 14.95 -1.12
C ASN A 333 3.77 14.66 -1.79
N PRO A 334 3.84 13.89 -2.89
CA PRO A 334 5.12 13.44 -3.44
C PRO A 334 5.94 14.56 -4.07
N LEU A 335 5.31 15.59 -4.66
CA LEU A 335 5.99 16.74 -5.22
C LEU A 335 6.63 17.59 -4.12
N GLU A 336 5.93 17.74 -3.00
CA GLU A 336 6.42 18.43 -1.81
C GLU A 336 7.65 17.72 -1.23
N MET A 337 7.71 16.39 -1.29
CA MET A 337 8.88 15.61 -0.89
C MET A 337 10.09 15.87 -1.80
N LEU A 338 9.88 16.03 -3.12
CA LEU A 338 10.92 16.44 -4.04
C LEU A 338 11.39 17.86 -3.72
N LYS A 339 10.48 18.83 -3.52
CA LYS A 339 10.81 20.21 -3.15
C LYS A 339 11.57 20.28 -1.84
N ALA A 340 11.17 19.48 -0.84
CA ALA A 340 11.86 19.40 0.45
C ALA A 340 13.31 18.91 0.29
N SER A 341 13.57 18.02 -0.64
CA SER A 341 14.92 17.49 -0.89
C SER A 341 15.94 18.53 -1.35
N ILE A 342 15.47 19.67 -1.84
CA ILE A 342 16.28 20.81 -2.28
C ILE A 342 16.02 22.09 -1.46
N GLY A 343 15.31 21.96 -0.33
CA GLY A 343 14.99 23.09 0.57
C GLY A 343 14.01 24.09 0.01
N GLN A 344 13.16 23.70 -0.96
CA GLN A 344 12.16 24.57 -1.59
C GLN A 344 10.72 24.26 -1.19
N PHE A 345 10.50 23.36 -0.23
CA PHE A 345 9.17 23.12 0.31
C PHE A 345 8.79 24.24 1.28
N ASP A 346 7.70 24.92 1.00
CA ASP A 346 7.19 26.10 1.71
C ASP A 346 6.08 25.78 2.74
N GLY A 347 5.71 24.51 2.87
CA GLY A 347 4.63 24.07 3.76
C GLY A 347 3.25 24.02 3.09
N GLU A 348 3.16 24.33 1.79
CA GLU A 348 1.91 24.30 1.03
C GLU A 348 1.86 23.07 0.12
N SER A 349 0.66 22.57 -0.13
CA SER A 349 0.42 21.42 -1.01
C SER A 349 0.10 21.85 -2.44
N SER A 350 0.64 21.14 -3.42
CA SER A 350 0.25 21.28 -4.83
C SER A 350 -1.14 20.69 -5.13
N ILE A 351 -1.64 19.80 -4.27
CA ILE A 351 -3.00 19.26 -4.36
C ILE A 351 -3.89 20.10 -3.44
N PRO A 352 -4.99 20.70 -3.95
CA PRO A 352 -5.88 21.51 -3.13
C PRO A 352 -6.53 20.70 -1.99
N VAL A 353 -6.91 21.38 -0.92
CA VAL A 353 -7.70 20.78 0.16
C VAL A 353 -9.04 20.24 -0.38
N GLY A 354 -9.42 19.03 0.03
CA GLY A 354 -10.61 18.34 -0.46
C GLY A 354 -10.44 17.63 -1.79
N HIS A 355 -9.22 17.64 -2.35
CA HIS A 355 -8.90 16.98 -3.62
C HIS A 355 -7.92 15.83 -3.45
N VAL A 356 -7.98 14.91 -4.41
CA VAL A 356 -6.98 13.86 -4.63
C VAL A 356 -6.53 13.89 -6.07
N MET A 357 -5.41 13.24 -6.39
CA MET A 357 -4.97 13.07 -7.76
C MET A 357 -4.86 11.59 -8.10
N SER A 358 -5.72 11.11 -8.98
CA SER A 358 -5.68 9.77 -9.56
C SER A 358 -5.73 9.86 -11.08
N LEU A 359 -4.85 9.13 -11.76
CA LEU A 359 -4.83 9.07 -13.23
C LEU A 359 -5.98 8.22 -13.81
N ARG A 360 -6.70 7.51 -12.96
CA ARG A 360 -7.82 6.67 -13.34
C ARG A 360 -9.07 7.45 -13.69
N PHE A 361 -9.29 8.59 -13.09
CA PHE A 361 -10.48 9.41 -13.19
C PHE A 361 -10.17 10.74 -13.87
N ASP A 362 -11.18 11.30 -14.50
CA ASP A 362 -11.05 12.60 -15.19
C ASP A 362 -10.82 13.74 -14.19
N ASP A 363 -10.17 14.81 -14.67
CA ASP A 363 -9.99 16.04 -13.90
C ASP A 363 -11.32 16.68 -13.54
N GLY A 364 -11.50 17.08 -12.29
CA GLY A 364 -12.75 17.64 -11.76
C GLY A 364 -13.83 16.61 -11.44
N GLN A 365 -13.57 15.31 -11.60
CA GLN A 365 -14.55 14.27 -11.30
C GLN A 365 -14.74 14.10 -9.78
N ARG A 366 -16.02 14.07 -9.34
CA ARG A 366 -16.38 13.79 -7.95
C ARG A 366 -16.19 12.32 -7.65
N LEU A 367 -15.54 12.01 -6.52
CA LEU A 367 -15.21 10.65 -6.11
C LEU A 367 -15.61 10.38 -4.66
N LEU A 368 -15.91 9.12 -4.38
CA LEU A 368 -16.00 8.59 -3.04
C LEU A 368 -14.75 7.75 -2.76
N GLY A 369 -14.02 8.13 -1.71
CA GLY A 369 -12.87 7.39 -1.17
C GLY A 369 -13.23 6.67 0.12
N SER A 370 -12.67 5.46 0.32
CA SER A 370 -12.98 4.63 1.47
C SER A 370 -11.82 3.70 1.82
N ARG A 371 -11.43 3.68 3.10
CA ARG A 371 -10.41 2.75 3.62
C ARG A 371 -10.93 2.02 4.86
N SER A 372 -10.76 0.70 4.88
CA SER A 372 -11.04 -0.09 6.09
C SER A 372 -9.93 0.09 7.15
N PRO A 373 -10.28 0.08 8.47
CA PRO A 373 -11.62 -0.14 9.02
C PRO A 373 -12.51 1.09 8.99
N HIS A 374 -13.83 0.91 8.75
CA HIS A 374 -14.82 1.96 8.97
C HIS A 374 -15.36 1.88 10.39
N VAL A 375 -15.31 2.98 11.11
CA VAL A 375 -15.83 3.12 12.48
C VAL A 375 -17.10 3.97 12.48
N CYS A 376 -17.17 4.96 11.61
CA CYS A 376 -18.30 5.88 11.49
C CYS A 376 -18.43 6.41 10.04
N GLN A 377 -19.48 7.18 9.78
CA GLN A 377 -19.72 7.83 8.49
C GLN A 377 -18.58 8.81 8.09
N GLY A 378 -17.87 9.37 9.06
CA GLY A 378 -16.72 10.24 8.83
C GLY A 378 -15.56 9.54 8.09
N ASN A 379 -15.55 8.21 8.04
CA ASN A 379 -14.59 7.44 7.25
C ASN A 379 -14.92 7.35 5.75
N ILE A 380 -16.02 7.95 5.30
CA ILE A 380 -16.33 8.14 3.88
C ILE A 380 -15.72 9.49 3.47
N LEU A 381 -14.80 9.45 2.52
CA LEU A 381 -14.17 10.63 1.95
C LEU A 381 -14.91 11.01 0.65
N LEU A 382 -15.56 12.16 0.64
CA LEU A 382 -15.99 12.79 -0.61
C LEU A 382 -14.89 13.75 -1.04
N THR A 383 -14.44 13.62 -2.28
CA THR A 383 -13.29 14.35 -2.82
C THR A 383 -13.47 14.63 -4.30
N ASP A 384 -12.80 15.65 -4.81
CA ASP A 384 -12.74 15.92 -6.24
C ASP A 384 -11.37 15.48 -6.78
N ASN A 385 -11.35 14.85 -7.97
CA ASN A 385 -10.10 14.51 -8.62
C ASN A 385 -9.47 15.76 -9.24
N THR A 386 -8.17 15.94 -9.13
CA THR A 386 -7.46 17.03 -9.78
C THR A 386 -6.16 16.53 -10.41
N HIS A 387 -5.85 16.98 -11.63
CA HIS A 387 -4.59 16.65 -12.29
C HIS A 387 -3.59 17.78 -12.11
N VAL A 388 -2.51 17.51 -11.38
CA VAL A 388 -1.40 18.44 -11.17
C VAL A 388 -0.31 18.15 -12.21
N PRO A 389 -0.08 19.03 -13.21
CA PRO A 389 0.88 18.76 -14.30
C PRO A 389 2.30 18.49 -13.80
N GLU A 390 2.73 19.19 -12.77
CA GLU A 390 4.08 19.06 -12.20
C GLU A 390 4.26 17.69 -11.51
N VAL A 391 3.22 17.15 -10.87
CA VAL A 391 3.25 15.78 -10.33
C VAL A 391 3.41 14.79 -11.50
N ASN A 392 2.67 14.95 -12.60
CA ASN A 392 2.80 14.11 -13.78
C ASN A 392 4.19 14.20 -14.44
N GLN A 393 4.87 15.35 -14.35
CA GLN A 393 6.20 15.54 -14.90
C GLN A 393 7.26 14.74 -14.15
N TYR A 394 7.17 14.71 -12.83
CA TYR A 394 8.23 14.16 -11.99
C TYR A 394 7.90 12.81 -11.36
N MET A 395 6.62 12.37 -11.40
CA MET A 395 6.20 11.10 -10.85
C MET A 395 5.70 10.15 -11.97
N ASN A 396 6.16 8.91 -11.95
CA ASN A 396 5.70 7.87 -12.88
C ASN A 396 4.58 7.05 -12.21
N LEU A 397 3.46 7.71 -11.92
CA LEU A 397 2.32 7.08 -11.28
C LEU A 397 1.52 6.24 -12.27
N THR A 398 0.84 5.22 -11.75
CA THR A 398 -0.12 4.40 -12.50
C THR A 398 -1.54 4.72 -12.06
N GLU A 399 -2.55 4.20 -12.79
CA GLU A 399 -3.97 4.31 -12.41
C GLU A 399 -4.29 3.68 -11.04
N GLU A 400 -3.39 2.88 -10.48
CA GLU A 400 -3.57 2.18 -9.20
C GLU A 400 -2.88 2.90 -8.02
N ILE A 401 -2.48 4.16 -8.23
CA ILE A 401 -1.89 5.02 -7.20
C ILE A 401 -2.69 6.33 -7.13
N VAL A 402 -2.91 6.80 -5.92
CA VAL A 402 -3.58 8.07 -5.67
C VAL A 402 -2.71 8.95 -4.78
N CYS A 403 -2.49 10.19 -5.21
CA CYS A 403 -1.88 11.22 -4.37
C CYS A 403 -2.96 11.86 -3.51
N ILE A 404 -2.68 11.98 -2.21
CA ILE A 404 -3.53 12.69 -1.26
C ILE A 404 -2.79 13.87 -0.66
N ASN A 405 -3.56 14.92 -0.35
CA ASN A 405 -3.06 16.05 0.42
C ASN A 405 -3.23 15.78 1.90
N SER A 406 -2.15 15.79 2.67
CA SER A 406 -2.18 15.68 4.13
C SER A 406 -1.65 16.93 4.83
N VAL A 407 -1.42 18.03 4.08
CA VAL A 407 -1.04 19.34 4.60
C VAL A 407 -2.31 20.13 4.89
N GLY A 408 -2.53 20.50 6.16
CA GLY A 408 -3.66 21.31 6.58
C GLY A 408 -5.04 20.65 6.40
N GLU A 409 -5.10 19.33 6.22
CA GLU A 409 -6.33 18.59 5.96
C GLU A 409 -6.41 17.31 6.80
N ASN A 410 -7.59 17.07 7.39
CA ASN A 410 -7.87 15.89 8.22
C ASN A 410 -8.17 14.63 7.37
N ILE A 411 -7.34 14.33 6.40
CA ILE A 411 -7.54 13.18 5.50
C ILE A 411 -7.04 11.87 6.14
N LEU A 412 -5.92 11.89 6.86
CA LEU A 412 -5.34 10.67 7.43
C LEU A 412 -6.27 10.03 8.46
N GLN A 413 -6.87 10.83 9.35
CA GLN A 413 -7.82 10.33 10.34
C GLN A 413 -9.12 9.84 9.69
N ARG A 414 -9.63 10.57 8.68
CA ARG A 414 -10.81 10.15 7.91
C ARG A 414 -10.58 8.84 7.18
N LEU A 415 -9.36 8.55 6.72
CA LEU A 415 -8.96 7.28 6.16
C LEU A 415 -8.45 6.29 7.23
N SER A 416 -8.99 6.38 8.47
CA SER A 416 -8.74 5.46 9.57
C SER A 416 -7.27 5.38 10.00
N GLY A 417 -6.61 6.52 10.13
CA GLY A 417 -5.21 6.61 10.50
C GLY A 417 -4.31 5.92 9.46
N CYS A 418 -4.50 6.25 8.18
CA CYS A 418 -3.65 5.71 7.12
C CYS A 418 -2.23 6.27 7.21
N ASP A 419 -1.29 5.49 6.70
CA ASP A 419 0.09 5.88 6.41
C ASP A 419 0.45 5.55 4.95
N PHE A 420 1.68 5.87 4.54
CA PHE A 420 2.13 5.69 3.16
C PHE A 420 3.04 4.46 3.00
N ASP A 421 2.95 3.51 3.91
CA ASP A 421 3.75 2.28 3.86
C ASP A 421 3.10 1.16 3.03
N SER A 422 2.25 1.51 2.09
CA SER A 422 1.46 0.70 1.17
C SER A 422 -0.02 0.52 1.54
N ASP A 423 -0.57 1.42 2.31
CA ASP A 423 -2.00 1.51 2.53
C ASP A 423 -2.74 1.80 1.22
N THR A 424 -3.96 1.31 1.13
CA THR A 424 -4.80 1.47 -0.06
C THR A 424 -6.17 1.97 0.32
N MET A 425 -6.76 2.81 -0.52
CA MET A 425 -8.17 3.15 -0.43
C MET A 425 -8.91 2.75 -1.70
N MET A 426 -10.17 2.41 -1.55
CA MET A 426 -11.09 2.27 -2.66
C MET A 426 -11.48 3.66 -3.14
N LEU A 427 -11.44 3.88 -4.45
CA LEU A 427 -11.99 5.05 -5.12
C LEU A 427 -13.08 4.61 -6.07
N THR A 428 -14.19 5.34 -6.12
CA THR A 428 -15.30 5.11 -7.03
C THR A 428 -15.94 6.43 -7.44
N ASP A 429 -16.43 6.49 -8.67
CA ASP A 429 -17.24 7.57 -9.22
C ASP A 429 -18.73 7.20 -9.26
N ASN A 430 -19.14 6.15 -8.55
CA ASN A 430 -20.54 5.77 -8.46
C ASN A 430 -21.33 6.88 -7.75
N GLU A 431 -22.40 7.36 -8.39
CA GLU A 431 -23.19 8.48 -7.91
C GLU A 431 -24.22 8.08 -6.83
N LEU A 432 -24.52 6.77 -6.70
CA LEU A 432 -25.33 6.20 -5.64
C LEU A 432 -24.47 5.90 -4.42
#